data_aef181e782891fb4ee40ef4ce29cc5b9
#
_entry.id   aef181e782891fb4ee40ef4ce29cc5b9
#
_cell.length_a   1.000
_cell.length_b   1.000
_cell.length_c   1.000
_cell.angle_alpha   90.00
_cell.angle_beta   90.00
_cell.angle_gamma   90.00
#
_symmetry.space_group_name_H-M   'P 1'
#
loop_
_entity.id
_entity.type
_entity.pdbx_description
1 polymer ?
#
loop_
_entity_poly.entity_id
_entity_poly.type
_entity_poly.pdbx_seq_one_letter_code
_entity_poly.pdbx_strand_id
1 'polypeptide(L)'
;MLEIFYPGWCRKAISFTIDDGNIEMDKKFISIVKPNGICGTFNLCSFNFDKYTPDFYREMYEGFGIANHCKMHPFLLKGEVGEVADEPFNANTADESKLYKTSKEGVYHFHAPNGWRRKATLKAYCELITECHAELEAVFGEGSVASFVWPFGDQGSADILEYIKDRHGYGAARKTGNMEDSTGFAVPTDRMHWSYNASHKNLLDCAAKYEAYEDDGELKFFAFGVHSVDYENAHCWDELSEFATKYGNRPSEFYYAPVDDIFRYYDATKALKIEENKIINPTNIEIFVKIDGKPTTLPPRSTI
;
A
#
# COMPACT_ATOMS: atom_id res chain seq x y z
N MET A 1 12.65 -30.35 -12.34
CA MET A 1 12.46 -28.89 -12.58
C MET A 1 11.78 -28.31 -11.36
N LEU A 2 12.26 -27.16 -10.84
CA LEU A 2 11.63 -26.44 -9.72
C LEU A 2 10.70 -25.36 -10.28
N GLU A 3 9.45 -25.38 -9.84
CA GLU A 3 8.45 -24.37 -10.16
C GLU A 3 7.95 -23.73 -8.86
N ILE A 4 7.70 -22.42 -8.86
CA ILE A 4 7.33 -21.63 -7.68
C ILE A 4 5.88 -21.19 -7.79
N PHE A 5 5.15 -21.22 -6.66
CA PHE A 5 3.75 -20.85 -6.55
C PHE A 5 3.54 -19.99 -5.31
N TYR A 6 2.47 -19.21 -5.30
CA TYR A 6 1.88 -18.66 -4.08
C TYR A 6 1.21 -19.75 -3.24
N PRO A 7 0.88 -19.48 -1.96
CA PRO A 7 -0.04 -20.31 -1.19
C PRO A 7 -1.32 -20.59 -1.99
N GLY A 8 -1.84 -21.82 -1.90
CA GLY A 8 -2.97 -22.26 -2.73
C GLY A 8 -2.60 -22.79 -4.11
N TRP A 9 -1.29 -22.88 -4.44
CA TRP A 9 -0.76 -23.43 -5.70
C TRP A 9 -1.10 -22.59 -6.95
N CYS A 10 -1.36 -21.31 -6.77
CA CYS A 10 -1.60 -20.36 -7.84
C CYS A 10 -0.35 -19.51 -8.12
N ARG A 11 -0.30 -18.86 -9.28
CA ARG A 11 0.79 -17.94 -9.66
C ARG A 11 0.37 -16.48 -9.72
N LYS A 12 -0.89 -16.21 -9.44
CA LYS A 12 -1.48 -14.87 -9.49
C LYS A 12 -1.87 -14.40 -8.09
N ALA A 13 -1.45 -13.21 -7.70
CA ALA A 13 -1.87 -12.58 -6.44
C ALA A 13 -2.72 -11.35 -6.72
N ILE A 14 -3.76 -11.14 -5.93
CA ILE A 14 -4.60 -9.94 -5.94
C ILE A 14 -4.49 -9.26 -4.59
N SER A 15 -4.27 -7.94 -4.59
CA SER A 15 -4.31 -7.10 -3.40
C SER A 15 -4.93 -5.74 -3.72
N PHE A 16 -5.28 -4.99 -2.68
CA PHE A 16 -5.62 -3.59 -2.81
C PHE A 16 -4.70 -2.70 -1.97
N THR A 17 -4.69 -1.40 -2.27
CA THR A 17 -3.95 -0.37 -1.53
C THR A 17 -4.78 0.89 -1.46
N ILE A 18 -5.46 1.13 -0.32
CA ILE A 18 -6.47 2.17 -0.12
C ILE A 18 -5.93 3.25 0.81
N ASP A 19 -6.03 4.52 0.37
CA ASP A 19 -5.41 5.67 1.02
C ASP A 19 -6.36 6.40 1.99
N ASP A 20 -5.74 7.22 2.87
CA ASP A 20 -6.30 8.23 3.77
C ASP A 20 -6.96 7.73 5.05
N GLY A 21 -7.60 6.56 5.07
CA GLY A 21 -8.36 6.09 6.23
C GLY A 21 -9.69 6.83 6.41
N ASN A 22 -10.48 6.94 5.35
CA ASN A 22 -11.85 7.47 5.46
C ASN A 22 -12.77 6.42 6.07
N ILE A 23 -13.02 6.52 7.37
CA ILE A 23 -13.71 5.52 8.17
C ILE A 23 -15.04 5.04 7.56
N GLU A 24 -15.90 5.96 7.13
CA GLU A 24 -17.23 5.58 6.61
C GLU A 24 -17.14 4.89 5.25
N MET A 25 -16.26 5.38 4.38
CA MET A 25 -16.07 4.78 3.06
C MET A 25 -15.26 3.49 3.14
N ASP A 26 -14.28 3.42 4.04
CA ASP A 26 -13.52 2.20 4.29
C ASP A 26 -14.40 1.08 4.85
N LYS A 27 -15.35 1.38 5.77
CA LYS A 27 -16.34 0.41 6.22
C LYS A 27 -17.15 -0.17 5.06
N LYS A 28 -17.62 0.69 4.16
CA LYS A 28 -18.39 0.28 2.98
C LYS A 28 -17.52 -0.57 2.05
N PHE A 29 -16.27 -0.16 1.79
CA PHE A 29 -15.31 -0.91 1.01
C PHE A 29 -15.05 -2.31 1.62
N ILE A 30 -14.76 -2.38 2.92
CA ILE A 30 -14.52 -3.62 3.67
C ILE A 30 -15.74 -4.54 3.59
N SER A 31 -16.95 -4.00 3.71
CA SER A 31 -18.18 -4.79 3.63
C SER A 31 -18.40 -5.49 2.27
N ILE A 32 -17.73 -5.01 1.23
CA ILE A 32 -17.76 -5.61 -0.10
C ILE A 32 -16.60 -6.61 -0.28
N VAL A 33 -15.37 -6.23 0.07
CA VAL A 33 -14.18 -7.06 -0.24
C VAL A 33 -13.97 -8.21 0.72
N LYS A 34 -14.17 -7.99 2.04
CA LYS A 34 -13.89 -8.99 3.09
C LYS A 34 -14.77 -10.27 2.97
N PRO A 35 -16.09 -10.20 2.71
CA PRO A 35 -16.91 -11.40 2.51
C PRO A 35 -16.52 -12.21 1.26
N ASN A 36 -15.88 -11.56 0.30
CA ASN A 36 -15.39 -12.19 -0.93
C ASN A 36 -13.93 -12.68 -0.80
N GLY A 37 -13.35 -12.67 0.41
CA GLY A 37 -12.00 -13.17 0.67
C GLY A 37 -10.89 -12.32 0.07
N ILE A 38 -11.18 -11.12 -0.43
CA ILE A 38 -10.17 -10.20 -0.98
C ILE A 38 -9.50 -9.45 0.17
N CYS A 39 -8.18 -9.46 0.17
CA CYS A 39 -7.34 -8.80 1.17
C CYS A 39 -6.43 -7.75 0.52
N GLY A 40 -5.92 -6.82 1.32
CA GLY A 40 -5.02 -5.77 0.88
C GLY A 40 -4.53 -4.90 2.01
N THR A 41 -4.07 -3.70 1.68
CA THR A 41 -3.43 -2.77 2.63
C THR A 41 -4.18 -1.45 2.68
N PHE A 42 -4.46 -0.96 3.88
CA PHE A 42 -4.93 0.39 4.13
C PHE A 42 -3.75 1.29 4.49
N ASN A 43 -3.62 2.40 3.79
CA ASN A 43 -2.55 3.38 3.94
C ASN A 43 -3.09 4.55 4.76
N LEU A 44 -2.77 4.57 6.05
CA LEU A 44 -3.47 5.40 7.00
C LEU A 44 -2.71 6.68 7.33
N CYS A 45 -3.42 7.80 7.33
CA CYS A 45 -3.00 9.06 7.93
C CYS A 45 -3.50 9.12 9.38
N SER A 46 -2.62 9.28 10.35
CA SER A 46 -2.99 9.19 11.77
C SER A 46 -3.57 10.46 12.38
N PHE A 47 -3.68 11.55 11.63
CA PHE A 47 -4.12 12.85 12.20
C PHE A 47 -5.57 12.89 12.74
N ASN A 48 -6.37 11.88 12.47
CA ASN A 48 -7.74 11.73 12.96
C ASN A 48 -7.91 10.54 13.94
N PHE A 49 -6.82 9.96 14.43
CA PHE A 49 -6.88 8.78 15.29
C PHE A 49 -7.40 9.05 16.70
N ASP A 50 -7.60 10.31 17.06
CA ASP A 50 -8.28 10.73 18.29
C ASP A 50 -9.82 10.62 18.25
N LYS A 51 -10.39 10.38 17.06
CA LYS A 51 -11.85 10.30 16.88
C LYS A 51 -12.49 9.03 17.43
N TYR A 52 -11.74 7.93 17.45
CA TYR A 52 -12.22 6.62 17.89
C TYR A 52 -11.19 5.96 18.80
N THR A 53 -11.59 4.91 19.50
CA THR A 53 -10.69 4.14 20.37
C THR A 53 -9.71 3.29 19.54
N PRO A 54 -8.54 2.93 20.09
CA PRO A 54 -7.64 1.99 19.43
C PRO A 54 -8.30 0.64 19.10
N ASP A 55 -9.17 0.13 19.95
CA ASP A 55 -9.91 -1.11 19.71
C ASP A 55 -10.80 -1.01 18.48
N PHE A 56 -11.49 0.12 18.32
CA PHE A 56 -12.31 0.35 17.12
C PHE A 56 -11.49 0.23 15.83
N TYR A 57 -10.30 0.84 15.78
CA TYR A 57 -9.45 0.76 14.59
C TYR A 57 -8.92 -0.66 14.37
N ARG A 58 -8.51 -1.36 15.44
CA ARG A 58 -8.07 -2.76 15.34
C ARG A 58 -9.15 -3.67 14.79
N GLU A 59 -10.37 -3.57 15.30
CA GLU A 59 -11.51 -4.38 14.83
C GLU A 59 -11.87 -4.05 13.38
N MET A 60 -11.89 -2.77 13.04
CA MET A 60 -12.24 -2.31 11.70
C MET A 60 -11.29 -2.84 10.62
N TYR A 61 -9.99 -2.75 10.87
CA TYR A 61 -8.97 -3.15 9.89
C TYR A 61 -8.41 -4.56 10.14
N GLU A 62 -9.08 -5.36 10.97
CA GLU A 62 -8.65 -6.74 11.24
C GLU A 62 -8.52 -7.59 9.97
N GLY A 63 -7.34 -8.20 9.80
CA GLY A 63 -7.01 -9.06 8.67
C GLY A 63 -6.47 -8.31 7.45
N PHE A 64 -6.33 -6.99 7.53
CA PHE A 64 -5.71 -6.18 6.48
C PHE A 64 -4.31 -5.69 6.89
N GLY A 65 -3.47 -5.42 5.90
CA GLY A 65 -2.19 -4.74 6.11
C GLY A 65 -2.38 -3.24 6.39
N ILE A 66 -1.43 -2.67 7.12
CA ILE A 66 -1.41 -1.23 7.43
C ILE A 66 -0.10 -0.63 6.90
N ALA A 67 -0.20 0.48 6.17
CA ALA A 67 0.95 1.26 5.73
C ALA A 67 0.86 2.70 6.21
N ASN A 68 2.02 3.33 6.35
CA ASN A 68 2.14 4.73 6.76
C ASN A 68 1.88 5.67 5.58
N HIS A 69 0.88 6.54 5.70
CA HIS A 69 0.53 7.56 4.69
C HIS A 69 0.80 8.99 5.17
N CYS A 70 1.74 9.15 6.08
CA CYS A 70 2.15 10.40 6.70
C CYS A 70 1.04 11.13 7.51
N LYS A 71 1.34 11.61 8.70
CA LYS A 71 0.34 12.07 9.67
C LYS A 71 -0.60 13.16 9.18
N MET A 72 -0.12 14.15 8.47
CA MET A 72 -0.92 15.31 8.04
C MET A 72 -1.15 15.36 6.53
N HIS A 73 -0.81 14.31 5.81
CA HIS A 73 -0.92 14.22 4.36
C HIS A 73 -0.35 15.47 3.64
N PRO A 74 0.92 15.86 3.86
CA PRO A 74 1.48 17.07 3.29
C PRO A 74 2.13 16.85 1.92
N PHE A 75 2.21 17.91 1.12
CA PHE A 75 3.23 18.00 0.08
C PHE A 75 4.60 18.26 0.71
N LEU A 76 5.67 17.81 0.07
CA LEU A 76 7.03 18.25 0.39
C LEU A 76 7.24 19.68 -0.11
N LEU A 77 7.65 20.57 0.78
CA LEU A 77 8.07 21.92 0.41
C LEU A 77 9.46 21.84 -0.24
N LYS A 78 9.52 22.12 -1.53
CA LYS A 78 10.77 22.19 -2.30
C LYS A 78 11.24 23.63 -2.37
N GLY A 79 12.50 23.86 -2.00
CA GLY A 79 13.11 25.19 -2.01
C GLY A 79 12.80 26.01 -0.75
N GLU A 80 12.82 27.34 -0.88
CA GLU A 80 12.61 28.26 0.23
C GLU A 80 11.14 28.33 0.67
N VAL A 81 10.95 28.64 1.95
CA VAL A 81 9.63 28.98 2.48
C VAL A 81 9.21 30.32 1.88
N GLY A 82 8.12 30.36 1.16
CA GLY A 82 7.56 31.59 0.60
C GLY A 82 7.05 32.56 1.68
N GLU A 83 6.34 33.61 1.28
CA GLU A 83 5.75 34.56 2.22
C GLU A 83 4.77 33.88 3.17
N VAL A 84 5.01 34.02 4.46
CA VAL A 84 4.16 33.45 5.53
C VAL A 84 3.36 34.58 6.15
N ALA A 85 2.06 34.42 6.19
CA ALA A 85 1.16 35.37 6.82
C ALA A 85 1.36 35.38 8.35
N ASP A 86 1.20 36.55 8.95
CA ASP A 86 1.28 36.73 10.41
C ASP A 86 -0.01 36.33 11.12
N GLU A 87 -1.15 36.48 10.42
CA GLU A 87 -2.48 36.13 10.94
C GLU A 87 -2.73 34.60 10.94
N PRO A 88 -3.56 34.11 11.83
CA PRO A 88 -3.99 32.70 11.85
C PRO A 88 -4.71 32.30 10.56
N PHE A 89 -4.54 31.03 10.16
CA PHE A 89 -5.22 30.48 9.00
C PHE A 89 -6.74 30.46 9.17
N ASN A 90 -7.46 31.02 8.21
CA ASN A 90 -8.90 30.88 8.04
C ASN A 90 -9.22 30.69 6.55
N ALA A 91 -9.70 29.53 6.18
CA ALA A 91 -9.91 29.14 4.78
C ALA A 91 -10.88 30.08 4.02
N ASN A 92 -11.75 30.81 4.72
CA ASN A 92 -12.72 31.72 4.09
C ASN A 92 -12.17 33.12 3.81
N THR A 93 -11.07 33.50 4.44
CA THR A 93 -10.53 34.88 4.38
C THR A 93 -9.03 34.91 4.06
N ALA A 94 -8.38 33.76 4.00
CA ALA A 94 -6.94 33.66 3.77
C ALA A 94 -6.57 34.09 2.33
N ASP A 95 -5.46 34.83 2.22
CA ASP A 95 -4.85 35.18 0.95
C ASP A 95 -4.22 33.95 0.30
N GLU A 96 -4.73 33.54 -0.85
CA GLU A 96 -4.31 32.33 -1.56
C GLU A 96 -2.85 32.35 -2.03
N SER A 97 -2.23 33.54 -2.10
CA SER A 97 -0.82 33.69 -2.48
C SER A 97 0.17 33.42 -1.35
N LYS A 98 -0.32 33.38 -0.08
CA LYS A 98 0.50 33.25 1.12
C LYS A 98 0.46 31.86 1.73
N LEU A 99 1.46 31.57 2.56
CA LEU A 99 1.50 30.42 3.43
C LEU A 99 0.95 30.78 4.83
N TYR A 100 0.33 29.83 5.48
CA TYR A 100 -0.16 30.00 6.85
C TYR A 100 0.40 28.89 7.74
N LYS A 101 0.93 29.25 8.91
CA LYS A 101 1.43 28.28 9.89
C LYS A 101 0.33 27.33 10.33
N THR A 102 0.68 26.09 10.52
CA THR A 102 -0.15 25.11 11.25
C THR A 102 0.29 25.05 12.72
N SER A 103 -0.33 24.20 13.53
CA SER A 103 0.15 23.90 14.88
C SER A 103 1.48 23.15 14.92
N LYS A 104 1.88 22.53 13.81
CA LYS A 104 3.17 21.81 13.65
C LYS A 104 4.19 22.72 13.00
N GLU A 105 5.33 22.94 13.68
CA GLU A 105 6.44 23.70 13.11
C GLU A 105 6.92 23.11 11.79
N GLY A 106 7.21 23.98 10.82
CA GLY A 106 7.65 23.57 9.48
C GLY A 106 6.56 23.04 8.58
N VAL A 107 5.28 23.05 9.02
CA VAL A 107 4.12 22.68 8.21
C VAL A 107 3.23 23.90 7.99
N TYR A 108 2.83 24.12 6.74
CA TYR A 108 2.09 25.30 6.32
C TYR A 108 0.85 24.90 5.52
N HIS A 109 -0.24 25.65 5.69
CA HIS A 109 -1.33 25.67 4.72
C HIS A 109 -0.92 26.47 3.50
N PHE A 110 -1.30 26.01 2.32
CA PHE A 110 -1.16 26.71 1.06
C PHE A 110 -2.37 26.45 0.18
N HIS A 111 -2.69 27.36 -0.72
CA HIS A 111 -3.75 27.16 -1.71
C HIS A 111 -3.20 26.44 -2.94
N ALA A 112 -3.77 25.28 -3.23
CA ALA A 112 -3.55 24.50 -4.45
C ALA A 112 -4.74 24.72 -5.41
N PRO A 113 -4.66 24.34 -6.70
CA PRO A 113 -5.79 24.49 -7.64
C PRO A 113 -7.12 23.88 -7.16
N ASN A 114 -7.04 22.86 -6.31
CA ASN A 114 -8.21 22.15 -5.77
C ASN A 114 -8.47 22.52 -4.29
N GLY A 115 -8.10 23.74 -3.86
CA GLY A 115 -8.33 24.26 -2.51
C GLY A 115 -7.13 24.11 -1.56
N TRP A 116 -7.37 24.40 -0.30
CA TRP A 116 -6.33 24.42 0.71
C TRP A 116 -5.76 23.05 1.00
N ARG A 117 -4.43 22.98 1.05
CA ARG A 117 -3.63 21.80 1.33
C ARG A 117 -2.53 22.13 2.35
N ARG A 118 -1.73 21.14 2.72
CA ARG A 118 -0.56 21.32 3.59
C ARG A 118 0.71 21.02 2.82
N LYS A 119 1.79 21.73 3.14
CA LYS A 119 3.15 21.39 2.72
C LYS A 119 4.07 21.47 3.92
N ALA A 120 5.09 20.60 3.95
CA ALA A 120 6.02 20.48 5.05
C ALA A 120 7.47 20.65 4.56
N THR A 121 8.31 21.31 5.35
CA THR A 121 9.77 21.25 5.16
C THR A 121 10.25 19.80 5.26
N LEU A 122 11.41 19.48 4.70
CA LEU A 122 11.97 18.12 4.75
C LEU A 122 12.02 17.57 6.19
N LYS A 123 12.53 18.38 7.12
CA LYS A 123 12.58 17.99 8.54
C LYS A 123 11.20 17.68 9.10
N ALA A 124 10.24 18.57 8.91
CA ALA A 124 8.87 18.36 9.41
C ALA A 124 8.18 17.18 8.73
N TYR A 125 8.44 16.93 7.45
CA TYR A 125 7.91 15.78 6.73
C TYR A 125 8.41 14.45 7.33
N CYS A 126 9.71 14.33 7.60
CA CYS A 126 10.30 13.17 8.27
C CYS A 126 9.74 12.97 9.69
N GLU A 127 9.57 14.05 10.46
CA GLU A 127 8.94 13.99 11.78
C GLU A 127 7.49 13.49 11.69
N LEU A 128 6.71 13.96 10.72
CA LEU A 128 5.33 13.52 10.51
C LEU A 128 5.24 12.03 10.10
N ILE A 129 6.19 11.52 9.34
CA ILE A 129 6.29 10.08 9.05
C ILE A 129 6.53 9.30 10.35
N THR A 130 7.46 9.77 11.19
CA THR A 130 7.79 9.09 12.47
C THR A 130 6.63 9.13 13.46
N GLU A 131 5.93 10.26 13.58
CA GLU A 131 4.74 10.38 14.41
C GLU A 131 3.64 9.44 13.95
N CYS A 132 3.37 9.39 12.62
CA CYS A 132 2.41 8.48 12.04
C CYS A 132 2.76 7.01 12.32
N HIS A 133 4.02 6.63 12.11
CA HIS A 133 4.52 5.28 12.41
C HIS A 133 4.23 4.89 13.86
N ALA A 134 4.63 5.73 14.81
CA ALA A 134 4.45 5.46 16.23
C ALA A 134 2.96 5.36 16.63
N GLU A 135 2.10 6.22 16.09
CA GLU A 135 0.66 6.21 16.35
C GLU A 135 -0.02 4.98 15.74
N LEU A 136 0.39 4.55 14.54
CA LEU A 136 -0.10 3.34 13.91
C LEU A 136 0.32 2.09 14.69
N GLU A 137 1.60 1.98 15.08
CA GLU A 137 2.05 0.83 15.87
C GLU A 137 1.45 0.79 17.28
N ALA A 138 1.17 1.93 17.88
CA ALA A 138 0.44 1.99 19.14
C ALA A 138 -0.98 1.39 19.04
N VAL A 139 -1.59 1.47 17.86
CA VAL A 139 -2.91 0.90 17.58
C VAL A 139 -2.82 -0.55 17.12
N PHE A 140 -1.99 -0.86 16.15
CA PHE A 140 -2.00 -2.15 15.45
C PHE A 140 -0.91 -3.12 15.93
N GLY A 141 0.01 -2.66 16.78
CA GLY A 141 1.10 -3.45 17.35
C GLY A 141 2.46 -3.18 16.70
N GLU A 142 3.51 -3.47 17.42
CA GLU A 142 4.89 -3.32 16.96
C GLU A 142 5.15 -4.18 15.71
N GLY A 143 5.80 -3.61 14.70
CA GLY A 143 6.12 -4.26 13.43
C GLY A 143 4.93 -4.41 12.48
N SER A 144 3.76 -3.83 12.80
CA SER A 144 2.57 -3.86 11.91
C SER A 144 2.70 -2.95 10.70
N VAL A 145 3.62 -1.98 10.71
CA VAL A 145 3.78 -0.97 9.66
C VAL A 145 5.14 -1.17 8.97
N ALA A 146 5.12 -1.76 7.79
CA ALA A 146 6.34 -2.16 7.06
C ALA A 146 6.58 -1.37 5.77
N SER A 147 5.67 -0.48 5.37
CA SER A 147 5.75 0.28 4.13
C SER A 147 5.24 1.70 4.26
N PHE A 148 5.59 2.51 3.26
CA PHE A 148 5.20 3.89 3.13
C PHE A 148 4.40 4.13 1.85
N VAL A 149 3.45 5.05 1.90
CA VAL A 149 2.72 5.52 0.73
C VAL A 149 2.84 7.04 0.67
N TRP A 150 3.28 7.55 -0.47
CA TRP A 150 3.48 8.98 -0.65
C TRP A 150 2.15 9.74 -0.70
N PRO A 151 1.91 10.70 0.18
CA PRO A 151 0.87 11.71 -0.02
C PRO A 151 1.05 12.37 -1.39
N PHE A 152 -0.03 12.43 -2.20
CA PHE A 152 -0.04 13.01 -3.55
C PHE A 152 0.93 12.34 -4.56
N GLY A 153 1.48 11.17 -4.25
CA GLY A 153 2.44 10.45 -5.07
C GLY A 153 3.90 10.77 -4.80
N ASP A 154 4.79 10.11 -5.53
CA ASP A 154 6.23 10.29 -5.38
C ASP A 154 6.62 11.75 -5.58
N GLN A 155 7.20 12.34 -4.55
CA GLN A 155 7.61 13.74 -4.54
C GLN A 155 9.09 13.91 -4.89
N GLY A 156 9.77 12.80 -5.29
CA GLY A 156 11.13 12.82 -5.82
C GLY A 156 12.18 13.21 -4.77
N SER A 157 12.02 12.79 -3.52
CA SER A 157 13.00 13.06 -2.45
C SER A 157 13.78 11.81 -2.08
N ALA A 158 15.04 11.76 -2.51
CA ALA A 158 15.98 10.71 -2.09
C ALA A 158 16.19 10.73 -0.57
N ASP A 159 16.25 11.91 0.05
CA ASP A 159 16.43 12.07 1.49
C ASP A 159 15.29 11.41 2.29
N ILE A 160 14.05 11.54 1.82
CA ILE A 160 12.91 10.87 2.47
C ILE A 160 12.98 9.36 2.28
N LEU A 161 13.35 8.87 1.08
CA LEU A 161 13.51 7.44 0.82
C LEU A 161 14.60 6.82 1.70
N GLU A 162 15.74 7.50 1.85
CA GLU A 162 16.80 7.09 2.76
C GLU A 162 16.30 7.10 4.21
N TYR A 163 15.64 8.17 4.63
CA TYR A 163 15.09 8.30 5.97
C TYR A 163 14.13 7.16 6.32
N ILE A 164 13.17 6.82 5.47
CA ILE A 164 12.18 5.77 5.76
C ILE A 164 12.81 4.39 5.80
N LYS A 165 13.86 4.13 5.00
CA LYS A 165 14.64 2.89 5.05
C LYS A 165 15.44 2.79 6.34
N ASP A 166 16.23 3.81 6.64
CA ASP A 166 17.20 3.77 7.74
C ASP A 166 16.51 3.88 9.10
N ARG A 167 15.49 4.70 9.21
CA ARG A 167 14.80 4.98 10.48
C ARG A 167 13.72 3.97 10.81
N HIS A 168 12.97 3.52 9.80
CA HIS A 168 11.79 2.66 9.99
C HIS A 168 11.94 1.27 9.36
N GLY A 169 12.99 1.03 8.59
CA GLY A 169 13.19 -0.24 7.92
C GLY A 169 12.13 -0.55 6.86
N TYR A 170 11.47 0.46 6.30
CA TYR A 170 10.42 0.24 5.31
C TYR A 170 10.98 -0.40 4.04
N GLY A 171 10.40 -1.54 3.68
CA GLY A 171 10.80 -2.30 2.50
C GLY A 171 10.16 -1.83 1.19
N ALA A 172 9.14 -0.97 1.27
CA ALA A 172 8.43 -0.48 0.09
C ALA A 172 7.92 0.95 0.29
N ALA A 173 7.84 1.71 -0.82
CA ALA A 173 7.21 3.02 -0.87
C ALA A 173 6.38 3.14 -2.15
N ARG A 174 5.04 3.26 -2.02
CA ARG A 174 4.12 3.36 -3.16
C ARG A 174 3.94 4.81 -3.59
N LYS A 175 4.06 5.03 -4.88
CA LYS A 175 3.69 6.28 -5.55
C LYS A 175 2.27 6.20 -6.13
N THR A 176 1.74 7.31 -6.63
CA THR A 176 0.49 7.35 -7.41
C THR A 176 0.78 7.08 -8.90
N GLY A 177 -0.27 6.76 -9.64
CA GLY A 177 -0.22 6.47 -11.07
C GLY A 177 -0.33 4.98 -11.33
N ASN A 178 -1.01 4.63 -12.41
CA ASN A 178 -1.11 3.25 -12.84
C ASN A 178 0.26 2.77 -13.33
N MET A 179 0.66 1.57 -12.91
CA MET A 179 1.66 0.84 -13.65
C MET A 179 1.00 0.44 -14.97
N GLU A 180 1.43 1.05 -16.06
CA GLU A 180 0.98 0.65 -17.38
C GLU A 180 1.26 -0.86 -17.59
N ASP A 181 0.48 -1.51 -18.46
CA ASP A 181 0.58 -2.94 -18.80
C ASP A 181 1.96 -3.41 -19.29
N SER A 182 2.93 -2.50 -19.43
CA SER A 182 4.30 -2.77 -19.86
C SER A 182 5.08 -3.74 -18.99
N THR A 183 4.61 -4.01 -17.76
CA THR A 183 5.28 -4.94 -16.83
C THR A 183 4.69 -6.35 -16.86
N GLY A 184 3.60 -6.59 -17.59
CA GLY A 184 2.94 -7.90 -17.64
C GLY A 184 2.55 -8.43 -16.25
N PHE A 185 2.09 -7.55 -15.37
CA PHE A 185 1.73 -7.87 -13.99
C PHE A 185 2.88 -8.50 -13.17
N ALA A 186 4.13 -8.22 -13.52
CA ALA A 186 5.27 -8.67 -12.74
C ALA A 186 5.24 -8.09 -11.32
N VAL A 187 5.69 -8.86 -10.35
CA VAL A 187 5.90 -8.32 -8.99
C VAL A 187 6.97 -7.23 -9.07
N PRO A 188 6.70 -5.99 -8.61
CA PRO A 188 7.66 -4.89 -8.70
C PRO A 188 9.01 -5.25 -8.04
N THR A 189 10.12 -5.02 -8.74
CA THR A 189 11.48 -5.18 -8.18
C THR A 189 11.97 -3.90 -7.53
N ASP A 190 11.64 -2.74 -8.09
CA ASP A 190 11.85 -1.45 -7.42
C ASP A 190 10.65 -1.15 -6.49
N ARG A 191 10.75 -1.66 -5.25
CA ARG A 191 9.73 -1.53 -4.22
C ARG A 191 9.59 -0.10 -3.70
N MET A 192 10.61 0.74 -3.88
CA MET A 192 10.60 2.11 -3.38
C MET A 192 9.90 3.09 -4.33
N HIS A 193 9.56 2.66 -5.55
CA HIS A 193 8.85 3.47 -6.55
C HIS A 193 7.72 2.68 -7.23
N TRP A 194 7.16 1.67 -6.56
CA TRP A 194 6.08 0.88 -7.14
C TRP A 194 4.75 1.64 -7.17
N SER A 195 3.81 1.15 -7.97
CA SER A 195 2.45 1.66 -8.04
C SER A 195 1.44 0.53 -8.28
N TYR A 196 0.16 0.85 -8.26
CA TYR A 196 -0.92 -0.10 -8.53
C TYR A 196 -1.22 -0.21 -10.04
N ASN A 197 -1.88 -1.31 -10.45
CA ASN A 197 -2.24 -1.57 -11.85
C ASN A 197 -3.57 -0.91 -12.25
N ALA A 198 -4.52 -0.85 -11.32
CA ALA A 198 -5.87 -0.36 -11.59
C ALA A 198 -6.37 0.59 -10.49
N SER A 199 -7.29 1.46 -10.87
CA SER A 199 -8.07 2.30 -9.96
C SER A 199 -9.57 2.03 -10.16
N HIS A 200 -10.43 2.71 -9.40
CA HIS A 200 -11.87 2.67 -9.60
C HIS A 200 -12.33 2.91 -11.06
N LYS A 201 -11.50 3.58 -11.88
CA LYS A 201 -11.85 3.94 -13.27
C LYS A 201 -11.70 2.81 -14.29
N ASN A 202 -10.89 1.80 -13.97
CA ASN A 202 -10.53 0.73 -14.91
C ASN A 202 -10.37 -0.64 -14.23
N LEU A 203 -10.99 -0.83 -13.06
CA LEU A 203 -10.81 -2.01 -12.24
C LEU A 203 -11.17 -3.30 -12.96
N LEU A 204 -12.37 -3.36 -13.54
CA LEU A 204 -12.89 -4.56 -14.23
C LEU A 204 -12.08 -4.88 -15.49
N ASP A 205 -11.75 -3.86 -16.28
CA ASP A 205 -10.97 -4.05 -17.51
C ASP A 205 -9.55 -4.58 -17.22
N CYS A 206 -8.87 -4.01 -16.22
CA CYS A 206 -7.55 -4.48 -15.81
C CYS A 206 -7.61 -5.88 -15.19
N ALA A 207 -8.63 -6.17 -14.39
CA ALA A 207 -8.82 -7.49 -13.81
C ALA A 207 -9.08 -8.56 -14.87
N ALA A 208 -9.86 -8.24 -15.91
CA ALA A 208 -10.10 -9.15 -17.03
C ALA A 208 -8.80 -9.45 -17.81
N LYS A 209 -7.96 -8.45 -18.03
CA LYS A 209 -6.62 -8.63 -18.64
C LYS A 209 -5.73 -9.49 -17.75
N TYR A 210 -5.77 -9.27 -16.43
CA TYR A 210 -5.00 -10.06 -15.47
C TYR A 210 -5.46 -11.53 -15.42
N GLU A 211 -6.76 -11.78 -15.43
CA GLU A 211 -7.33 -13.13 -15.51
C GLU A 211 -6.86 -13.86 -16.78
N ALA A 212 -6.93 -13.17 -17.92
CA ALA A 212 -6.54 -13.71 -19.22
C ALA A 212 -5.02 -13.83 -19.43
N TYR A 213 -4.20 -13.25 -18.53
CA TYR A 213 -2.75 -13.29 -18.68
C TYR A 213 -2.25 -14.75 -18.61
N GLU A 214 -1.51 -15.17 -19.63
CA GLU A 214 -1.00 -16.55 -19.73
C GLU A 214 0.05 -16.85 -18.67
N ASP A 215 0.06 -18.08 -18.18
CA ASP A 215 1.07 -18.57 -17.23
C ASP A 215 2.43 -18.73 -17.92
N ASP A 216 3.35 -17.81 -17.63
CA ASP A 216 4.73 -17.85 -18.14
C ASP A 216 5.73 -18.49 -17.15
N GLY A 217 5.22 -19.07 -16.07
CA GLY A 217 6.04 -19.68 -15.03
C GLY A 217 6.46 -18.75 -13.91
N GLU A 218 6.17 -17.45 -14.01
CA GLU A 218 6.54 -16.43 -13.03
C GLU A 218 5.36 -16.05 -12.13
N LEU A 219 5.67 -15.64 -10.90
CA LEU A 219 4.66 -15.09 -9.99
C LEU A 219 4.18 -13.72 -10.50
N LYS A 220 2.87 -13.50 -10.50
CA LYS A 220 2.22 -12.27 -10.94
C LYS A 220 1.50 -11.58 -9.80
N PHE A 221 1.36 -10.28 -9.92
CA PHE A 221 0.75 -9.42 -8.92
C PHE A 221 -0.17 -8.39 -9.57
N PHE A 222 -1.41 -8.35 -9.13
CA PHE A 222 -2.38 -7.32 -9.48
C PHE A 222 -2.74 -6.54 -8.22
N ALA A 223 -2.40 -5.27 -8.22
CA ALA A 223 -2.79 -4.32 -7.17
C ALA A 223 -3.80 -3.33 -7.73
N PHE A 224 -4.91 -3.14 -7.05
CA PHE A 224 -5.79 -2.01 -7.32
C PHE A 224 -5.78 -1.04 -6.15
N GLY A 225 -5.83 0.24 -6.48
CA GLY A 225 -5.66 1.27 -5.47
C GLY A 225 -6.49 2.48 -5.76
N VAL A 226 -6.69 3.29 -4.78
CA VAL A 226 -7.12 4.67 -4.70
C VAL A 226 -7.75 4.89 -3.31
N HIS A 227 -8.48 6.01 -3.11
CA HIS A 227 -9.25 6.23 -1.90
C HIS A 227 -10.61 5.51 -1.98
N SER A 228 -11.08 4.99 -0.88
CA SER A 228 -12.43 4.39 -0.81
C SER A 228 -13.53 5.40 -1.19
N VAL A 229 -13.33 6.69 -0.87
CA VAL A 229 -14.24 7.78 -1.23
C VAL A 229 -14.36 8.00 -2.75
N ASP A 230 -13.39 7.57 -3.54
CA ASP A 230 -13.45 7.71 -5.00
C ASP A 230 -14.57 6.86 -5.62
N TYR A 231 -14.88 5.70 -5.02
CA TYR A 231 -16.02 4.89 -5.44
C TYR A 231 -17.37 5.57 -5.17
N GLU A 232 -17.48 6.34 -4.07
CA GLU A 232 -18.66 7.15 -3.78
C GLU A 232 -18.78 8.31 -4.76
N ASN A 233 -17.70 9.06 -4.96
CA ASN A 233 -17.67 10.23 -5.85
C ASN A 233 -17.94 9.86 -7.32
N ALA A 234 -17.47 8.70 -7.76
CA ALA A 234 -17.67 8.18 -9.11
C ALA A 234 -18.97 7.38 -9.26
N HIS A 235 -19.73 7.15 -8.17
CA HIS A 235 -20.93 6.30 -8.16
C HIS A 235 -20.71 4.89 -8.72
N CYS A 236 -19.55 4.26 -8.43
CA CYS A 236 -19.13 2.99 -9.03
C CYS A 236 -18.93 1.86 -8.00
N TRP A 237 -19.67 1.86 -6.89
CA TRP A 237 -19.65 0.76 -5.92
C TRP A 237 -20.09 -0.58 -6.51
N ASP A 238 -20.97 -0.54 -7.52
CA ASP A 238 -21.43 -1.74 -8.21
C ASP A 238 -20.30 -2.42 -8.98
N GLU A 239 -19.37 -1.64 -9.56
CA GLU A 239 -18.17 -2.18 -10.21
C GLU A 239 -17.24 -2.89 -9.21
N LEU A 240 -17.06 -2.33 -8.00
CA LEU A 240 -16.30 -3.00 -6.94
C LEU A 240 -17.00 -4.28 -6.50
N SER A 241 -18.32 -4.27 -6.38
CA SER A 241 -19.13 -5.44 -6.01
C SER A 241 -19.05 -6.52 -7.08
N GLU A 242 -19.12 -6.16 -8.36
CA GLU A 242 -18.93 -7.08 -9.48
C GLU A 242 -17.52 -7.68 -9.46
N PHE A 243 -16.49 -6.83 -9.31
CA PHE A 243 -15.11 -7.29 -9.17
C PHE A 243 -14.96 -8.29 -8.02
N ALA A 244 -15.46 -7.94 -6.83
CA ALA A 244 -15.33 -8.77 -5.66
C ALA A 244 -16.04 -10.13 -5.82
N THR A 245 -17.23 -10.12 -6.44
CA THR A 245 -18.00 -11.36 -6.71
C THR A 245 -17.30 -12.23 -7.75
N LYS A 246 -16.75 -11.64 -8.80
CA LYS A 246 -16.15 -12.37 -9.92
C LYS A 246 -14.76 -12.91 -9.56
N TYR A 247 -13.95 -12.14 -8.87
CA TYR A 247 -12.53 -12.44 -8.62
C TYR A 247 -12.22 -12.84 -7.18
N GLY A 248 -13.18 -12.74 -6.27
CA GLY A 248 -13.04 -13.18 -4.88
C GLY A 248 -13.30 -14.66 -4.68
N ASN A 249 -12.92 -15.18 -3.50
CA ASN A 249 -13.15 -16.57 -3.08
C ASN A 249 -12.68 -17.66 -4.08
N ARG A 250 -11.61 -17.37 -4.83
CA ARG A 250 -10.97 -18.28 -5.80
C ARG A 250 -9.52 -18.60 -5.39
N PRO A 251 -9.27 -19.20 -4.20
CA PRO A 251 -7.91 -19.35 -3.65
C PRO A 251 -7.01 -20.32 -4.43
N SER A 252 -7.59 -21.16 -5.31
CA SER A 252 -6.82 -21.98 -6.24
C SER A 252 -6.30 -21.23 -7.49
N GLU A 253 -6.79 -20.01 -7.71
CA GLU A 253 -6.43 -19.20 -8.86
C GLU A 253 -5.71 -17.93 -8.45
N PHE A 254 -6.08 -17.36 -7.30
CA PHE A 254 -5.53 -16.10 -6.80
C PHE A 254 -5.14 -16.22 -5.33
N TYR A 255 -3.97 -15.72 -5.00
CA TYR A 255 -3.52 -15.49 -3.64
C TYR A 255 -3.95 -14.09 -3.19
N TYR A 256 -4.67 -14.01 -2.07
CA TYR A 256 -5.14 -12.74 -1.50
C TYR A 256 -4.36 -12.44 -0.23
N ALA A 257 -3.62 -11.35 -0.22
CA ALA A 257 -2.84 -10.95 0.95
C ALA A 257 -2.58 -9.44 0.94
N PRO A 258 -2.19 -8.86 2.08
CA PRO A 258 -1.62 -7.52 2.12
C PRO A 258 -0.43 -7.39 1.17
N VAL A 259 -0.22 -6.18 0.64
CA VAL A 259 0.86 -5.91 -0.33
C VAL A 259 2.23 -6.33 0.20
N ASP A 260 2.52 -5.98 1.46
CA ASP A 260 3.82 -6.30 2.07
C ASP A 260 4.03 -7.80 2.25
N ASP A 261 2.97 -8.58 2.46
CA ASP A 261 3.05 -10.04 2.56
C ASP A 261 3.36 -10.67 1.19
N ILE A 262 2.75 -10.16 0.12
CA ILE A 262 3.06 -10.59 -1.25
C ILE A 262 4.53 -10.29 -1.57
N PHE A 263 5.02 -9.12 -1.21
CA PHE A 263 6.40 -8.74 -1.43
C PHE A 263 7.37 -9.60 -0.62
N ARG A 264 7.09 -9.81 0.67
CA ARG A 264 7.91 -10.69 1.52
C ARG A 264 7.93 -12.12 1.00
N TYR A 265 6.78 -12.63 0.55
CA TYR A 265 6.70 -13.95 -0.06
C TYR A 265 7.56 -14.05 -1.32
N TYR A 266 7.42 -13.09 -2.23
CA TYR A 266 8.22 -13.04 -3.46
C TYR A 266 9.73 -13.02 -3.16
N ASP A 267 10.17 -12.19 -2.22
CA ASP A 267 11.58 -12.12 -1.82
C ASP A 267 12.07 -13.43 -1.20
N ALA A 268 11.22 -14.09 -0.41
CA ALA A 268 11.53 -15.40 0.13
C ALA A 268 11.74 -16.44 -0.98
N THR A 269 10.95 -16.39 -2.06
CA THR A 269 11.15 -17.30 -3.21
C THR A 269 12.45 -17.05 -3.93
N LYS A 270 12.89 -15.79 -4.05
CA LYS A 270 14.17 -15.42 -4.67
C LYS A 270 15.39 -15.74 -3.78
N ALA A 271 15.19 -15.93 -2.47
CA ALA A 271 16.23 -16.31 -1.53
C ALA A 271 16.50 -17.82 -1.52
N LEU A 272 15.69 -18.65 -2.18
CA LEU A 272 15.91 -20.09 -2.29
C LEU A 272 17.28 -20.39 -2.88
N LYS A 273 17.96 -21.39 -2.34
CA LYS A 273 19.25 -21.87 -2.87
C LYS A 273 19.11 -23.30 -3.34
N ILE A 274 19.77 -23.60 -4.44
CA ILE A 274 19.90 -24.96 -4.96
C ILE A 274 21.38 -25.33 -4.89
N GLU A 275 21.73 -26.28 -4.04
CA GLU A 275 23.09 -26.73 -3.81
C GLU A 275 23.13 -28.25 -4.01
N GLU A 276 23.94 -28.70 -4.96
CA GLU A 276 24.03 -30.12 -5.36
C GLU A 276 22.67 -30.70 -5.78
N ASN A 277 21.96 -31.41 -4.96
CA ASN A 277 20.61 -31.91 -5.21
C ASN A 277 19.64 -31.50 -4.09
N LYS A 278 19.98 -30.45 -3.36
CA LYS A 278 19.19 -29.97 -2.22
C LYS A 278 18.58 -28.60 -2.52
N ILE A 279 17.38 -28.39 -2.06
CA ILE A 279 16.71 -27.10 -2.07
C ILE A 279 16.68 -26.58 -0.64
N ILE A 280 17.25 -25.40 -0.43
CA ILE A 280 17.39 -24.76 0.87
C ILE A 280 16.46 -23.55 0.89
N ASN A 281 15.55 -23.52 1.87
CA ASN A 281 14.77 -22.33 2.24
C ASN A 281 15.42 -21.65 3.44
N PRO A 282 16.20 -20.58 3.26
CA PRO A 282 16.85 -19.88 4.37
C PRO A 282 15.92 -18.92 5.13
N THR A 283 14.69 -18.74 4.66
CA THR A 283 13.75 -17.72 5.15
C THR A 283 12.85 -18.24 6.27
N ASN A 284 12.07 -17.35 6.88
CA ASN A 284 11.06 -17.68 7.88
C ASN A 284 9.66 -17.92 7.26
N ILE A 285 9.57 -18.02 5.94
CA ILE A 285 8.32 -18.15 5.20
C ILE A 285 8.24 -19.54 4.57
N GLU A 286 7.11 -20.22 4.71
CA GLU A 286 6.86 -21.46 3.99
C GLU A 286 6.65 -21.15 2.50
N ILE A 287 7.34 -21.89 1.62
CA ILE A 287 7.31 -21.64 0.18
C ILE A 287 6.69 -22.85 -0.55
N PHE A 288 5.78 -22.56 -1.45
CA PHE A 288 5.05 -23.53 -2.25
C PHE A 288 5.78 -23.75 -3.58
N VAL A 289 6.20 -25.00 -3.84
CA VAL A 289 6.95 -25.36 -5.04
C VAL A 289 6.44 -26.66 -5.64
N LYS A 290 6.64 -26.85 -6.94
CA LYS A 290 6.59 -28.18 -7.54
C LYS A 290 8.00 -28.62 -7.90
N ILE A 291 8.37 -29.82 -7.51
CA ILE A 291 9.63 -30.47 -7.85
C ILE A 291 9.30 -31.64 -8.78
N ASP A 292 9.74 -31.55 -10.03
CA ASP A 292 9.41 -32.50 -11.08
C ASP A 292 7.90 -32.79 -11.17
N GLY A 293 7.12 -31.71 -11.12
CA GLY A 293 5.65 -31.74 -11.17
C GLY A 293 4.93 -32.15 -9.87
N LYS A 294 5.67 -32.50 -8.81
CA LYS A 294 5.07 -32.90 -7.52
C LYS A 294 4.95 -31.72 -6.58
N PRO A 295 3.73 -31.39 -6.11
CA PRO A 295 3.52 -30.35 -5.11
C PRO A 295 4.29 -30.64 -3.81
N THR A 296 5.03 -29.67 -3.32
CA THR A 296 5.86 -29.76 -2.11
C THR A 296 5.91 -28.40 -1.44
N THR A 297 5.74 -28.35 -0.13
CA THR A 297 6.02 -27.13 0.64
C THR A 297 7.43 -27.19 1.20
N LEU A 298 8.13 -26.07 1.18
CA LEU A 298 9.42 -25.87 1.81
C LEU A 298 9.19 -25.15 3.14
N PRO A 299 9.25 -25.84 4.27
CA PRO A 299 9.07 -25.18 5.57
C PRO A 299 10.12 -24.07 5.80
N PRO A 300 9.84 -23.13 6.71
CA PRO A 300 10.83 -22.14 7.12
C PRO A 300 12.15 -22.79 7.56
N ARG A 301 13.28 -22.22 7.14
CA ARG A 301 14.64 -22.67 7.50
C ARG A 301 14.90 -24.16 7.27
N SER A 302 14.37 -24.69 6.17
CA SER A 302 14.46 -26.13 5.83
C SER A 302 15.41 -26.39 4.67
N THR A 303 15.83 -27.67 4.57
CA THR A 303 16.55 -28.24 3.44
C THR A 303 15.90 -29.55 3.06
N ILE A 304 15.59 -29.74 1.80
CA ILE A 304 15.05 -30.99 1.26
C ILE A 304 15.89 -31.52 0.12
#